data_6e78173797837a5366140c66be3d3cd4
#
_entry.id   6e78173797837a5366140c66be3d3cd4
#
_cell.length_a   1.000
_cell.length_b   1.000
_cell.length_c   1.000
_cell.angle_alpha   90.00
_cell.angle_beta   90.00
_cell.angle_gamma   90.00
#
_symmetry.space_group_name_H-M   'P 1'
#
loop_
_entity.id
_entity.type
_entity.pdbx_description
1 polymer ?
#
loop_
_entity_poly.entity_id
_entity_poly.type
_entity_poly.pdbx_seq_one_letter_code
_entity_poly.pdbx_strand_id
1 'polypeptide(L)'
;MSSRDRRSFCYLAALPAGRGSVSCFIAMRIGIDAGGTFTDFIVYNDSGKLETFKLRSNPRSPAGVILAGLEQAAGSRKAQVVHGSTVATNALLERKGVRTALVTTAGFEDVIAIGRQNRPELYNLTPIPRVPIIPRTMCFGVRERAFYDGVISVTPTKTDLQVLKSRLRRARVESVAICFLHSYRNPENEKLVAATLEGLGYLCCSHDVCPEFREFERTSTTVINAYVGPLMDRYLGELERGTRHSISIMQSNGGFMTTKKARRHAIRTVLSGPAGGVVGALETARLSGFSRILGFDMGGTSTDVSLCDGHPRETMEAAIDGFPVRVPM
;
A
#
# COMPACT_ATOMS: atom_id res chain seq x y z
N MET A 1 -8.10 29.14 4.08
CA MET A 1 -7.83 27.81 3.47
C MET A 1 -8.80 26.82 4.06
N SER A 2 -9.58 26.10 3.24
CA SER A 2 -10.48 25.05 3.73
C SER A 2 -9.68 23.86 4.29
N SER A 3 -10.29 23.01 5.11
CA SER A 3 -9.62 21.81 5.65
C SER A 3 -9.11 20.87 4.55
N ARG A 4 -9.71 20.93 3.36
CA ARG A 4 -9.31 20.15 2.17
C ARG A 4 -8.10 20.73 1.45
N ASP A 5 -7.91 22.05 1.45
CA ASP A 5 -6.71 22.69 0.86
C ASP A 5 -5.44 22.34 1.63
N ARG A 6 -5.56 21.95 2.90
CA ARG A 6 -4.43 21.61 3.76
C ARG A 6 -3.80 20.25 3.43
N ARG A 7 -4.59 19.23 3.01
CA ARG A 7 -4.03 17.92 2.61
C ARG A 7 -3.13 18.04 1.40
N SER A 8 -3.57 18.78 0.39
CA SER A 8 -2.78 18.96 -0.83
C SER A 8 -1.49 19.75 -0.56
N PHE A 9 -1.48 20.70 0.39
CA PHE A 9 -0.27 21.40 0.83
C PHE A 9 0.79 20.46 1.40
N CYS A 10 0.38 19.38 2.04
CA CYS A 10 1.23 18.37 2.66
C CYS A 10 2.13 17.66 1.65
N TYR A 11 1.59 17.35 0.48
CA TYR A 11 2.36 16.69 -0.57
C TYR A 11 3.51 17.53 -1.11
N LEU A 12 3.42 18.86 -1.03
CA LEU A 12 4.49 19.76 -1.45
C LEU A 12 5.56 19.97 -0.37
N ALA A 13 5.16 20.03 0.89
CA ALA A 13 6.06 20.23 2.03
C ALA A 13 7.01 19.05 2.23
N ALA A 14 6.56 17.83 1.89
CA ALA A 14 7.31 16.60 2.04
C ALA A 14 8.30 16.32 0.88
N LEU A 15 8.34 17.13 -0.17
CA LEU A 15 9.39 16.99 -1.21
C LEU A 15 10.74 17.47 -0.66
N PRO A 16 11.80 16.64 -0.73
CA PRO A 16 13.10 17.01 -0.21
C PRO A 16 13.59 18.29 -0.90
N ALA A 17 13.90 19.30 -0.09
CA ALA A 17 14.68 20.44 -0.56
C ALA A 17 16.04 19.91 -0.97
N GLY A 18 16.37 19.96 -2.25
CA GLY A 18 17.67 19.48 -2.77
C GLY A 18 18.82 20.17 -2.04
N ARG A 19 19.51 19.45 -1.17
CA ARG A 19 20.77 19.90 -0.59
C ARG A 19 21.87 19.72 -1.65
N GLY A 20 22.13 20.77 -2.39
CA GLY A 20 23.24 20.79 -3.33
C GLY A 20 23.36 22.17 -3.96
N SER A 21 24.49 22.81 -3.83
CA SER A 21 24.84 24.12 -4.40
C SER A 21 25.01 24.03 -5.92
N VAL A 22 23.91 23.93 -6.64
CA VAL A 22 23.83 24.21 -8.07
C VAL A 22 22.57 25.05 -8.22
N SER A 23 22.59 26.12 -9.02
CA SER A 23 21.46 27.04 -9.23
C SER A 23 20.20 26.23 -9.51
N CYS A 24 19.41 26.01 -8.47
CA CYS A 24 18.23 25.17 -8.52
C CYS A 24 17.13 26.01 -9.19
N PHE A 25 16.92 25.79 -10.48
CA PHE A 25 15.61 26.07 -11.07
C PHE A 25 14.59 25.35 -10.20
N ILE A 26 13.73 26.09 -9.52
CA ILE A 26 12.65 25.52 -8.71
C ILE A 26 11.75 24.82 -9.71
N ALA A 27 11.96 23.52 -9.88
CA ALA A 27 11.12 22.73 -10.75
C ALA A 27 9.68 22.75 -10.20
N MET A 28 8.71 22.99 -11.07
CA MET A 28 7.28 22.92 -10.72
C MET A 28 6.99 21.66 -9.90
N ARG A 29 6.26 21.80 -8.80
CA ARG A 29 5.87 20.72 -7.90
C ARG A 29 4.36 20.63 -7.83
N ILE A 30 3.83 19.41 -7.94
CA ILE A 30 2.39 19.17 -7.92
C ILE A 30 2.09 18.10 -6.87
N GLY A 31 1.26 18.46 -5.90
CA GLY A 31 0.67 17.53 -4.94
C GLY A 31 -0.72 17.11 -5.41
N ILE A 32 -1.02 15.81 -5.34
CA ILE A 32 -2.32 15.27 -5.76
C ILE A 32 -2.87 14.40 -4.63
N ASP A 33 -4.09 14.70 -4.18
CA ASP A 33 -4.85 13.86 -3.29
C ASP A 33 -6.10 13.33 -4.01
N ALA A 34 -6.10 12.03 -4.32
CA ALA A 34 -7.22 11.38 -4.98
C ALA A 34 -8.21 10.85 -3.93
N GLY A 35 -9.23 11.65 -3.63
CA GLY A 35 -10.36 11.26 -2.78
C GLY A 35 -11.49 10.61 -3.57
N GLY A 36 -12.50 10.07 -2.85
CA GLY A 36 -13.65 9.38 -3.47
C GLY A 36 -14.56 10.29 -4.28
N THR A 37 -14.70 11.58 -3.90
CA THR A 37 -15.61 12.54 -4.55
C THR A 37 -14.87 13.53 -5.44
N PHE A 38 -13.75 14.05 -4.96
CA PHE A 38 -12.91 15.00 -5.66
C PHE A 38 -11.44 14.56 -5.57
N THR A 39 -10.70 14.88 -6.63
CA THR A 39 -9.24 14.84 -6.68
C THR A 39 -8.74 16.26 -6.55
N ASP A 40 -7.99 16.54 -5.51
CA ASP A 40 -7.47 17.85 -5.20
C ASP A 40 -6.04 17.98 -5.74
N PHE A 41 -5.75 19.13 -6.34
CA PHE A 41 -4.45 19.46 -6.89
C PHE A 41 -3.91 20.73 -6.22
N ILE A 42 -2.64 20.70 -5.85
CA ILE A 42 -1.90 21.86 -5.41
C ILE A 42 -0.64 21.99 -6.25
N VAL A 43 -0.43 23.16 -6.80
CA VAL A 43 0.67 23.46 -7.71
C VAL A 43 1.54 24.54 -7.10
N TYR A 44 2.81 24.24 -6.92
CA TYR A 44 3.83 25.20 -6.60
C TYR A 44 4.65 25.48 -7.86
N ASN A 45 4.43 26.63 -8.45
CA ASN A 45 5.03 26.96 -9.73
C ASN A 45 6.44 27.56 -9.58
N ASP A 46 7.12 27.72 -10.71
CA ASP A 46 8.49 28.24 -10.78
C ASP A 46 8.65 29.68 -10.25
N SER A 47 7.55 30.44 -10.17
CA SER A 47 7.52 31.80 -9.58
C SER A 47 7.31 31.78 -8.07
N GLY A 48 7.23 30.62 -7.43
CA GLY A 48 6.97 30.49 -6.00
C GLY A 48 5.50 30.69 -5.60
N LYS A 49 4.58 30.77 -6.56
CA LYS A 49 3.15 30.93 -6.31
C LYS A 49 2.50 29.57 -6.09
N LEU A 50 1.60 29.51 -5.10
CA LEU A 50 0.77 28.38 -4.80
C LEU A 50 -0.60 28.53 -5.46
N GLU A 51 -1.02 27.52 -6.23
CA GLU A 51 -2.33 27.45 -6.87
C GLU A 51 -3.01 26.15 -6.49
N THR A 52 -4.33 26.19 -6.31
CA THR A 52 -5.13 25.00 -5.98
C THR A 52 -6.34 24.91 -6.87
N PHE A 53 -6.66 23.70 -7.29
CA PHE A 53 -7.90 23.40 -7.98
C PHE A 53 -8.33 21.94 -7.69
N LYS A 54 -9.53 21.59 -8.05
CA LYS A 54 -10.06 20.25 -7.89
C LYS A 54 -10.83 19.79 -9.11
N LEU A 55 -10.75 18.51 -9.38
CA LEU A 55 -11.54 17.83 -10.39
C LEU A 55 -12.47 16.81 -9.72
N ARG A 56 -13.62 16.55 -10.32
CA ARG A 56 -14.52 15.51 -9.83
C ARG A 56 -13.85 14.14 -10.05
N SER A 57 -13.75 13.33 -9.01
CA SER A 57 -13.22 11.99 -9.11
C SER A 57 -14.10 11.10 -9.99
N ASN A 58 -13.46 10.21 -10.73
CA ASN A 58 -14.13 9.19 -11.53
C ASN A 58 -13.65 7.80 -11.10
N PRO A 59 -14.46 7.03 -10.34
CA PRO A 59 -14.05 5.69 -9.89
C PRO A 59 -13.77 4.70 -11.01
N ARG A 60 -14.32 4.93 -12.22
CA ARG A 60 -14.09 4.07 -13.41
C ARG A 60 -12.77 4.39 -14.12
N SER A 61 -12.24 5.60 -13.96
CA SER A 61 -10.99 6.06 -14.58
C SER A 61 -10.24 7.02 -13.64
N PRO A 62 -9.75 6.56 -12.49
CA PRO A 62 -9.05 7.44 -11.56
C PRO A 62 -7.76 8.01 -12.15
N ALA A 63 -7.03 7.22 -12.93
CA ALA A 63 -5.83 7.68 -13.64
C ALA A 63 -6.14 8.80 -14.64
N GLY A 64 -7.26 8.69 -15.37
CA GLY A 64 -7.68 9.72 -16.35
C GLY A 64 -7.92 11.08 -15.71
N VAL A 65 -8.51 11.14 -14.51
CA VAL A 65 -8.70 12.40 -13.77
C VAL A 65 -7.37 13.04 -13.40
N ILE A 66 -6.42 12.23 -12.95
CA ILE A 66 -5.08 12.71 -12.59
C ILE A 66 -4.33 13.23 -13.80
N LEU A 67 -4.36 12.49 -14.92
CA LEU A 67 -3.71 12.91 -16.15
C LEU A 67 -4.29 14.22 -16.70
N ALA A 68 -5.61 14.39 -16.66
CA ALA A 68 -6.27 15.63 -17.03
C ALA A 68 -5.86 16.81 -16.12
N GLY A 69 -5.78 16.57 -14.81
CA GLY A 69 -5.33 17.59 -13.86
C GLY A 69 -3.85 17.94 -14.02
N LEU A 70 -2.99 16.98 -14.35
CA LEU A 70 -1.57 17.24 -14.66
C LEU A 70 -1.40 18.05 -15.94
N GLU A 71 -2.18 17.78 -16.97
CA GLU A 71 -2.18 18.57 -18.19
C GLU A 71 -2.66 20.00 -17.93
N GLN A 72 -3.73 20.19 -17.15
CA GLN A 72 -4.23 21.50 -16.75
C GLN A 72 -3.18 22.28 -15.91
N ALA A 73 -2.48 21.59 -15.00
CA ALA A 73 -1.51 22.24 -14.09
C ALA A 73 -0.19 22.58 -14.75
N ALA A 74 0.36 21.67 -15.54
CA ALA A 74 1.72 21.75 -16.05
C ALA A 74 1.80 21.99 -17.57
N GLY A 75 0.79 21.57 -18.34
CA GLY A 75 0.84 21.61 -19.79
C GLY A 75 2.08 20.91 -20.34
N SER A 76 2.90 21.61 -21.11
CA SER A 76 4.14 21.09 -21.66
C SER A 76 5.34 21.05 -20.70
N ARG A 77 5.26 21.69 -19.52
CA ARG A 77 6.36 21.77 -18.55
C ARG A 77 6.54 20.44 -17.81
N LYS A 78 7.77 20.12 -17.39
CA LYS A 78 8.04 18.99 -16.50
C LYS A 78 7.78 19.39 -15.05
N ALA A 79 7.17 18.50 -14.28
CA ALA A 79 6.92 18.70 -12.86
C ALA A 79 7.35 17.48 -12.05
N GLN A 80 7.66 17.73 -10.77
CA GLN A 80 7.76 16.68 -9.76
C GLN A 80 6.38 16.49 -9.14
N VAL A 81 5.84 15.31 -9.20
CA VAL A 81 4.49 14.99 -8.71
C VAL A 81 4.58 14.09 -7.50
N VAL A 82 3.85 14.44 -6.45
CA VAL A 82 3.61 13.57 -5.30
C VAL A 82 2.13 13.23 -5.27
N HIS A 83 1.84 11.95 -5.21
CA HIS A 83 0.49 11.47 -5.32
C HIS A 83 0.12 10.55 -4.15
N GLY A 84 -0.92 10.92 -3.40
CA GLY A 84 -1.63 10.07 -2.44
C GLY A 84 -2.84 9.42 -3.10
N SER A 85 -3.05 8.14 -2.82
CA SER A 85 -4.09 7.35 -3.47
C SER A 85 -4.92 6.57 -2.47
N THR A 86 -6.24 6.61 -2.62
CA THR A 86 -7.18 5.80 -1.83
C THR A 86 -7.55 4.48 -2.52
N VAL A 87 -7.00 4.19 -3.70
CA VAL A 87 -7.36 3.00 -4.50
C VAL A 87 -7.15 1.69 -3.71
N ALA A 88 -5.98 1.50 -3.10
CA ALA A 88 -5.69 0.30 -2.32
C ALA A 88 -6.54 0.23 -1.04
N THR A 89 -6.72 1.36 -0.36
CA THR A 89 -7.54 1.45 0.87
C THR A 89 -9.00 1.10 0.57
N ASN A 90 -9.58 1.71 -0.45
CA ASN A 90 -10.97 1.45 -0.83
C ASN A 90 -11.18 0.01 -1.29
N ALA A 91 -10.24 -0.54 -2.09
CA ALA A 91 -10.32 -1.93 -2.52
C ALA A 91 -10.30 -2.92 -1.35
N LEU A 92 -9.54 -2.61 -0.29
CA LEU A 92 -9.49 -3.43 0.92
C LEU A 92 -10.78 -3.29 1.75
N LEU A 93 -11.21 -2.07 2.05
CA LEU A 93 -12.39 -1.79 2.89
C LEU A 93 -13.71 -2.25 2.24
N GLU A 94 -13.82 -2.10 0.91
CA GLU A 94 -15.00 -2.52 0.15
C GLU A 94 -14.96 -4.00 -0.27
N ARG A 95 -13.91 -4.74 0.12
CA ARG A 95 -13.70 -6.15 -0.28
C ARG A 95 -13.69 -6.36 -1.79
N LYS A 96 -13.18 -5.38 -2.56
CA LYS A 96 -13.13 -5.37 -4.02
C LYS A 96 -11.72 -5.65 -4.59
N GLY A 97 -10.91 -6.42 -3.91
CA GLY A 97 -9.63 -6.90 -4.45
C GLY A 97 -9.81 -7.99 -5.50
N VAL A 98 -8.71 -8.51 -6.00
CA VAL A 98 -8.72 -9.56 -7.03
C VAL A 98 -8.80 -10.95 -6.43
N ARG A 99 -9.09 -11.95 -7.26
CA ARG A 99 -9.12 -13.37 -6.86
C ARG A 99 -7.72 -13.86 -6.52
N THR A 100 -7.45 -13.92 -5.22
CA THR A 100 -6.12 -14.14 -4.65
C THR A 100 -6.00 -15.54 -4.04
N ALA A 101 -4.84 -16.19 -4.23
CA ALA A 101 -4.48 -17.39 -3.52
C ALA A 101 -3.32 -17.15 -2.54
N LEU A 102 -3.31 -17.89 -1.45
CA LEU A 102 -2.17 -18.08 -0.57
C LEU A 102 -1.48 -19.40 -0.89
N VAL A 103 -0.17 -19.37 -1.08
CA VAL A 103 0.71 -20.54 -1.13
C VAL A 103 1.58 -20.50 0.11
N THR A 104 1.47 -21.50 0.95
CA THR A 104 2.14 -21.56 2.26
C THR A 104 2.77 -22.92 2.52
N THR A 105 3.56 -23.05 3.58
CA THR A 105 4.09 -24.35 4.07
C THR A 105 2.93 -25.31 4.36
N ALA A 106 3.02 -26.55 3.90
CA ALA A 106 2.00 -27.57 4.16
C ALA A 106 1.74 -27.74 5.67
N GLY A 107 0.45 -27.74 6.05
CA GLY A 107 0.00 -27.73 7.45
C GLY A 107 -0.21 -26.35 8.05
N PHE A 108 0.09 -25.26 7.31
CA PHE A 108 -0.12 -23.85 7.73
C PHE A 108 -1.18 -23.11 6.89
N GLU A 109 -1.98 -23.83 6.15
CA GLU A 109 -3.02 -23.26 5.28
C GLU A 109 -4.12 -22.57 6.07
N ASP A 110 -4.26 -22.88 7.37
CA ASP A 110 -5.29 -22.33 8.24
C ASP A 110 -4.83 -21.11 9.04
N VAL A 111 -3.57 -20.67 8.90
CA VAL A 111 -2.97 -19.59 9.69
C VAL A 111 -3.79 -18.29 9.65
N ILE A 112 -4.36 -17.95 8.48
CA ILE A 112 -5.20 -16.74 8.33
C ILE A 112 -6.55 -16.90 9.02
N ALA A 113 -7.15 -18.07 8.96
CA ALA A 113 -8.44 -18.36 9.58
C ALA A 113 -8.33 -18.45 11.10
N ILE A 114 -7.26 -19.08 11.59
CA ILE A 114 -6.97 -19.23 13.03
C ILE A 114 -6.63 -17.86 13.64
N GLY A 115 -5.76 -17.09 13.00
CA GLY A 115 -5.28 -15.82 13.49
C GLY A 115 -4.61 -15.93 14.86
N ARG A 116 -4.74 -14.89 15.68
CA ARG A 116 -4.23 -14.84 17.07
C ARG A 116 -5.19 -15.46 18.09
N GLN A 117 -6.36 -15.92 17.67
CA GLN A 117 -7.42 -16.46 18.54
C GLN A 117 -7.85 -15.49 19.66
N ASN A 118 -7.57 -14.21 19.53
CA ASN A 118 -8.03 -13.19 20.45
C ASN A 118 -9.55 -13.08 20.32
N ARG A 119 -10.27 -13.20 21.43
CA ARG A 119 -11.71 -12.91 21.47
C ARG A 119 -11.92 -11.40 21.50
N PRO A 120 -12.66 -10.80 20.54
CA PRO A 120 -13.00 -9.38 20.59
C PRO A 120 -13.83 -9.04 21.84
N GLU A 121 -14.69 -9.99 22.22
CA GLU A 121 -15.58 -9.90 23.38
C GLU A 121 -15.31 -11.09 24.32
N LEU A 122 -14.69 -10.84 25.45
CA LEU A 122 -14.24 -11.89 26.39
C LEU A 122 -15.39 -12.75 26.90
N TYR A 123 -16.56 -12.17 27.11
CA TYR A 123 -17.73 -12.83 27.72
C TYR A 123 -18.78 -13.28 26.70
N ASN A 124 -18.56 -13.08 25.40
CA ASN A 124 -19.46 -13.54 24.36
C ASN A 124 -19.21 -15.04 24.10
N LEU A 125 -20.20 -15.88 24.45
CA LEU A 125 -20.12 -17.32 24.24
C LEU A 125 -20.37 -17.72 22.77
N THR A 126 -20.93 -16.83 21.96
CA THR A 126 -21.19 -17.03 20.53
C THR A 126 -20.50 -15.95 19.69
N PRO A 127 -19.17 -15.89 19.67
CA PRO A 127 -18.46 -14.86 18.95
C PRO A 127 -18.73 -14.99 17.44
N ILE A 128 -18.90 -13.85 16.76
CA ILE A 128 -19.02 -13.82 15.31
C ILE A 128 -17.67 -14.25 14.71
N PRO A 129 -17.64 -15.31 13.87
CA PRO A 129 -16.41 -15.74 13.23
C PRO A 129 -15.82 -14.62 12.38
N ARG A 130 -14.50 -14.40 12.50
CA ARG A 130 -13.79 -13.48 11.62
C ARG A 130 -13.86 -14.00 10.18
N VAL A 131 -14.33 -13.18 9.24
CA VAL A 131 -14.32 -13.52 7.82
C VAL A 131 -12.93 -13.17 7.25
N PRO A 132 -12.12 -14.16 6.86
CA PRO A 132 -10.82 -13.91 6.28
C PRO A 132 -10.94 -13.20 4.93
N ILE A 133 -9.86 -12.51 4.50
CA ILE A 133 -9.84 -11.77 3.22
C ILE A 133 -9.89 -12.72 2.01
N ILE A 134 -9.37 -13.93 2.18
CA ILE A 134 -9.47 -15.02 1.20
C ILE A 134 -10.05 -16.28 1.88
N PRO A 135 -10.89 -17.06 1.19
CA PRO A 135 -11.44 -18.27 1.76
C PRO A 135 -10.39 -19.38 1.89
N ARG A 136 -10.59 -20.31 2.82
CA ARG A 136 -9.70 -21.46 3.03
C ARG A 136 -9.42 -22.27 1.75
N THR A 137 -10.40 -22.36 0.86
CA THR A 137 -10.29 -23.06 -0.43
C THR A 137 -9.26 -22.43 -1.38
N MET A 138 -8.83 -21.19 -1.11
CA MET A 138 -7.80 -20.49 -1.84
C MET A 138 -6.43 -20.53 -1.14
N CYS A 139 -6.27 -21.31 -0.07
CA CYS A 139 -5.02 -21.55 0.62
C CYS A 139 -4.44 -22.90 0.22
N PHE A 140 -3.22 -22.92 -0.31
CA PHE A 140 -2.56 -24.09 -0.88
C PHE A 140 -1.25 -24.38 -0.13
N GLY A 141 -1.16 -25.56 0.48
CA GLY A 141 0.06 -26.02 1.13
C GLY A 141 1.07 -26.60 0.12
N VAL A 142 2.34 -26.30 0.34
CA VAL A 142 3.48 -26.84 -0.40
C VAL A 142 4.36 -27.61 0.57
N ARG A 143 4.78 -28.80 0.18
CA ARG A 143 5.72 -29.61 0.97
C ARG A 143 7.11 -28.98 0.86
N GLU A 144 7.39 -28.10 1.80
CA GLU A 144 8.66 -27.42 1.97
C GLU A 144 8.94 -27.23 3.46
N ARG A 145 10.21 -27.01 3.84
CA ARG A 145 10.56 -26.64 5.21
C ARG A 145 11.89 -25.91 5.28
N ALA A 146 11.84 -24.71 5.83
CA ALA A 146 13.00 -24.02 6.37
C ALA A 146 12.89 -23.94 7.90
N PHE A 147 14.02 -23.91 8.61
CA PHE A 147 14.09 -23.75 10.05
C PHE A 147 14.43 -22.29 10.43
N TYR A 148 14.33 -22.01 11.73
CA TYR A 148 14.56 -20.66 12.30
C TYR A 148 15.99 -20.15 12.08
N ASP A 149 16.96 -21.03 11.93
CA ASP A 149 18.37 -20.73 11.62
C ASP A 149 18.63 -20.47 10.12
N GLY A 150 17.63 -20.71 9.27
CA GLY A 150 17.70 -20.55 7.81
C GLY A 150 18.09 -21.83 7.06
N VAL A 151 18.30 -22.96 7.76
CA VAL A 151 18.57 -24.24 7.10
C VAL A 151 17.32 -24.73 6.40
N ILE A 152 17.43 -25.07 5.10
CA ILE A 152 16.36 -25.69 4.33
C ILE A 152 16.43 -27.20 4.51
N SER A 153 15.44 -27.78 5.17
CA SER A 153 15.31 -29.23 5.36
C SER A 153 14.56 -29.90 4.21
N VAL A 154 13.58 -29.21 3.63
CA VAL A 154 12.79 -29.74 2.50
C VAL A 154 12.65 -28.66 1.42
N THR A 155 13.05 -29.00 0.21
CA THR A 155 12.81 -28.17 -0.99
C THR A 155 11.65 -28.77 -1.80
N PRO A 156 10.70 -27.97 -2.31
CA PRO A 156 9.61 -28.44 -3.14
C PRO A 156 10.11 -29.18 -4.39
N THR A 157 9.51 -30.32 -4.70
CA THR A 157 9.87 -31.07 -5.92
C THR A 157 9.24 -30.40 -7.16
N LYS A 158 9.85 -30.66 -8.34
CA LYS A 158 9.29 -30.19 -9.62
C LYS A 158 7.85 -30.67 -9.83
N THR A 159 7.58 -31.92 -9.44
CA THR A 159 6.23 -32.53 -9.54
C THR A 159 5.23 -31.80 -8.66
N ASP A 160 5.56 -31.53 -7.38
CA ASP A 160 4.68 -30.79 -6.46
C ASP A 160 4.36 -29.40 -7.01
N LEU A 161 5.36 -28.72 -7.57
CA LEU A 161 5.19 -27.40 -8.16
C LEU A 161 4.32 -27.39 -9.41
N GLN A 162 4.41 -28.42 -10.29
CA GLN A 162 3.53 -28.55 -11.45
C GLN A 162 2.08 -28.84 -11.02
N VAL A 163 1.88 -29.67 -10.01
CA VAL A 163 0.56 -29.91 -9.42
C VAL A 163 -0.03 -28.62 -8.85
N LEU A 164 0.77 -27.88 -8.07
CA LEU A 164 0.37 -26.57 -7.53
C LEU A 164 -0.05 -25.61 -8.64
N LYS A 165 0.81 -25.45 -9.67
CA LYS A 165 0.53 -24.57 -10.82
C LYS A 165 -0.77 -24.93 -11.51
N SER A 166 -1.05 -26.21 -11.69
CA SER A 166 -2.30 -26.71 -12.28
C SER A 166 -3.52 -26.41 -11.42
N ARG A 167 -3.40 -26.56 -10.09
CA ARG A 167 -4.48 -26.22 -9.14
C ARG A 167 -4.80 -24.74 -9.15
N LEU A 168 -3.78 -23.86 -9.14
CA LEU A 168 -3.94 -22.41 -9.18
C LEU A 168 -4.60 -21.96 -10.50
N ARG A 169 -4.21 -22.56 -11.64
CA ARG A 169 -4.87 -22.30 -12.93
C ARG A 169 -6.36 -22.67 -12.91
N ARG A 170 -6.71 -23.86 -12.39
CA ARG A 170 -8.13 -24.26 -12.24
C ARG A 170 -8.90 -23.32 -11.32
N ALA A 171 -8.25 -22.82 -10.27
CA ALA A 171 -8.83 -21.85 -9.36
C ALA A 171 -8.99 -20.46 -9.99
N ARG A 172 -8.47 -20.21 -11.21
CA ARG A 172 -8.53 -18.94 -11.95
C ARG A 172 -8.04 -17.76 -11.08
N VAL A 173 -6.90 -17.94 -10.42
CA VAL A 173 -6.31 -16.91 -9.58
C VAL A 173 -5.75 -15.76 -10.46
N GLU A 174 -5.93 -14.53 -9.99
CA GLU A 174 -5.35 -13.33 -10.61
C GLU A 174 -4.07 -12.90 -9.89
N SER A 175 -3.93 -13.31 -8.62
CA SER A 175 -2.74 -13.04 -7.83
C SER A 175 -2.42 -14.19 -6.87
N VAL A 176 -1.15 -14.30 -6.49
CA VAL A 176 -0.66 -15.31 -5.55
C VAL A 176 0.25 -14.65 -4.51
N ALA A 177 -0.10 -14.82 -3.25
CA ALA A 177 0.77 -14.54 -2.11
C ALA A 177 1.54 -15.82 -1.75
N ILE A 178 2.87 -15.75 -1.73
CA ILE A 178 3.73 -16.87 -1.33
C ILE A 178 4.32 -16.52 0.03
N CYS A 179 4.01 -17.34 1.05
CA CYS A 179 4.45 -17.08 2.42
C CYS A 179 4.80 -18.39 3.11
N PHE A 180 6.09 -18.70 3.18
CA PHE A 180 6.60 -19.89 3.85
C PHE A 180 7.17 -19.58 5.24
N LEU A 181 7.21 -20.59 6.08
CA LEU A 181 7.83 -20.47 7.39
C LEU A 181 9.31 -20.08 7.24
N HIS A 182 9.75 -19.16 8.08
CA HIS A 182 11.14 -18.68 8.15
C HIS A 182 11.74 -18.13 6.84
N SER A 183 10.93 -17.82 5.83
CA SER A 183 11.40 -17.24 4.57
C SER A 183 12.11 -15.88 4.72
N TYR A 184 11.86 -15.17 5.82
CA TYR A 184 12.60 -13.95 6.19
C TYR A 184 14.07 -14.22 6.52
N ARG A 185 14.43 -15.47 6.87
CA ARG A 185 15.82 -15.93 7.09
C ARG A 185 16.41 -16.53 5.83
N ASN A 186 15.64 -17.37 5.12
CA ASN A 186 16.07 -17.98 3.88
C ASN A 186 14.91 -18.02 2.86
N PRO A 187 14.96 -17.17 1.82
CA PRO A 187 13.87 -17.00 0.86
C PRO A 187 13.92 -18.00 -0.32
N GLU A 188 14.85 -18.93 -0.38
CA GLU A 188 15.11 -19.73 -1.58
C GLU A 188 13.89 -20.58 -2.00
N ASN A 189 13.16 -21.17 -1.06
CA ASN A 189 11.94 -21.90 -1.40
C ASN A 189 10.84 -20.98 -1.96
N GLU A 190 10.66 -19.75 -1.42
CA GLU A 190 9.72 -18.77 -1.98
C GLU A 190 10.12 -18.34 -3.40
N LYS A 191 11.42 -18.07 -3.63
CA LYS A 191 11.95 -17.72 -4.94
C LYS A 191 11.75 -18.84 -5.96
N LEU A 192 12.01 -20.08 -5.57
CA LEU A 192 11.81 -21.27 -6.43
C LEU A 192 10.35 -21.41 -6.86
N VAL A 193 9.43 -21.27 -5.91
CA VAL A 193 7.99 -21.33 -6.18
C VAL A 193 7.57 -20.15 -7.06
N ALA A 194 7.99 -18.94 -6.76
CA ALA A 194 7.66 -17.75 -7.56
C ALA A 194 8.13 -17.90 -9.02
N ALA A 195 9.36 -18.36 -9.26
CA ALA A 195 9.89 -18.61 -10.60
C ALA A 195 9.05 -19.68 -11.34
N THR A 196 8.62 -20.73 -10.65
CA THR A 196 7.78 -21.77 -11.27
C THR A 196 6.38 -21.26 -11.62
N LEU A 197 5.83 -20.37 -10.80
CA LEU A 197 4.49 -19.81 -10.98
C LEU A 197 4.45 -18.59 -11.93
N GLU A 198 5.59 -18.18 -12.46
CA GLU A 198 5.65 -17.08 -13.43
C GLU A 198 4.63 -17.26 -14.55
N GLY A 199 3.96 -16.15 -14.92
CA GLY A 199 2.87 -16.13 -15.90
C GLY A 199 1.47 -16.51 -15.34
N LEU A 200 1.31 -16.74 -14.04
CA LEU A 200 -0.01 -16.96 -13.41
C LEU A 200 -0.70 -15.69 -12.91
N GLY A 201 -0.20 -14.52 -13.24
CA GLY A 201 -0.71 -13.25 -12.76
C GLY A 201 0.26 -12.55 -11.82
N TYR A 202 -0.26 -11.75 -10.90
CA TYR A 202 0.55 -10.99 -9.96
C TYR A 202 1.09 -11.92 -8.84
N LEU A 203 2.39 -11.92 -8.65
CA LEU A 203 3.06 -12.73 -7.64
C LEU A 203 3.75 -11.82 -6.62
N CYS A 204 3.62 -12.13 -5.34
CA CYS A 204 4.41 -11.51 -4.30
C CYS A 204 4.84 -12.52 -3.24
N CYS A 205 6.07 -12.36 -2.75
CA CYS A 205 6.69 -13.21 -1.76
C CYS A 205 6.79 -12.48 -0.41
N SER A 206 6.59 -13.21 0.67
CA SER A 206 6.60 -12.62 2.01
C SER A 206 7.97 -12.05 2.41
N HIS A 207 9.06 -12.66 1.93
CA HIS A 207 10.42 -12.15 2.18
C HIS A 207 10.70 -10.77 1.56
N ASP A 208 9.93 -10.36 0.55
CA ASP A 208 10.04 -9.03 -0.09
C ASP A 208 9.03 -8.04 0.52
N VAL A 209 7.81 -8.49 0.80
CA VAL A 209 6.71 -7.64 1.29
C VAL A 209 6.86 -7.30 2.77
N CYS A 210 7.15 -8.32 3.60
CA CYS A 210 7.24 -8.22 5.06
C CYS A 210 8.30 -9.20 5.58
N PRO A 211 9.61 -8.87 5.48
CA PRO A 211 10.71 -9.78 5.83
C PRO A 211 10.92 -9.88 7.34
N GLU A 212 9.87 -10.26 8.08
CA GLU A 212 9.88 -10.32 9.54
C GLU A 212 9.36 -11.68 10.04
N PHE A 213 9.67 -12.00 11.29
CA PHE A 213 9.06 -13.12 11.99
C PHE A 213 7.55 -12.85 12.22
N ARG A 214 6.82 -13.75 12.92
CA ARG A 214 5.36 -13.73 13.13
C ARG A 214 4.59 -14.10 11.86
N GLU A 215 4.42 -15.38 11.68
CA GLU A 215 3.82 -15.99 10.48
C GLU A 215 2.41 -15.46 10.16
N PHE A 216 1.58 -15.18 11.18
CA PHE A 216 0.22 -14.69 10.93
C PHE A 216 0.22 -13.28 10.32
N GLU A 217 0.89 -12.30 10.96
CA GLU A 217 0.95 -10.91 10.47
C GLU A 217 1.65 -10.84 9.14
N ARG A 218 2.73 -11.59 8.94
CA ARG A 218 3.46 -11.65 7.67
C ARG A 218 2.58 -12.22 6.57
N THR A 219 1.85 -13.31 6.84
CA THR A 219 0.93 -13.90 5.86
C THR A 219 -0.21 -12.96 5.55
N SER A 220 -0.84 -12.34 6.56
CA SER A 220 -1.90 -11.35 6.37
C SER A 220 -1.45 -10.19 5.51
N THR A 221 -0.29 -9.59 5.83
CA THR A 221 0.29 -8.47 5.08
C THR A 221 0.58 -8.84 3.63
N THR A 222 1.14 -10.05 3.40
CA THR A 222 1.46 -10.53 2.05
C THR A 222 0.21 -10.82 1.24
N VAL A 223 -0.82 -11.41 1.85
CA VAL A 223 -2.11 -11.67 1.20
C VAL A 223 -2.81 -10.35 0.84
N ILE A 224 -2.82 -9.36 1.73
CA ILE A 224 -3.39 -8.05 1.42
C ILE A 224 -2.63 -7.41 0.26
N ASN A 225 -1.29 -7.48 0.26
CA ASN A 225 -0.49 -6.97 -0.86
C ASN A 225 -0.87 -7.65 -2.19
N ALA A 226 -1.04 -8.97 -2.20
CA ALA A 226 -1.48 -9.71 -3.38
C ALA A 226 -2.91 -9.35 -3.79
N TYR A 227 -3.78 -9.10 -2.82
CA TYR A 227 -5.20 -8.79 -3.02
C TYR A 227 -5.44 -7.44 -3.70
N VAL A 228 -4.67 -6.41 -3.34
CA VAL A 228 -4.79 -5.06 -3.90
C VAL A 228 -3.74 -4.77 -4.98
N GLY A 229 -2.67 -5.56 -5.05
CA GLY A 229 -1.53 -5.35 -5.95
C GLY A 229 -1.90 -5.19 -7.42
N PRO A 230 -2.69 -6.09 -8.04
CA PRO A 230 -3.07 -5.96 -9.44
C PRO A 230 -3.87 -4.69 -9.76
N LEU A 231 -4.65 -4.18 -8.82
CA LEU A 231 -5.39 -2.93 -8.98
C LEU A 231 -4.42 -1.74 -9.02
N MET A 232 -3.49 -1.72 -8.08
CA MET A 232 -2.44 -0.69 -8.02
C MET A 232 -1.48 -0.78 -9.21
N ASP A 233 -1.16 -1.99 -9.68
CA ASP A 233 -0.30 -2.21 -10.84
C ASP A 233 -0.92 -1.61 -12.12
N ARG A 234 -2.19 -1.88 -12.36
CA ARG A 234 -2.94 -1.30 -13.50
C ARG A 234 -3.01 0.21 -13.40
N TYR A 235 -3.46 0.71 -12.26
CA TYR A 235 -3.64 2.13 -12.00
C TYR A 235 -2.35 2.94 -12.17
N LEU A 236 -1.28 2.54 -11.50
CA LEU A 236 0.00 3.24 -11.58
C LEU A 236 0.66 3.03 -12.95
N GLY A 237 0.46 1.88 -13.60
CA GLY A 237 0.92 1.64 -14.96
C GLY A 237 0.24 2.55 -15.99
N GLU A 238 -1.04 2.87 -15.81
CA GLU A 238 -1.75 3.87 -16.64
C GLU A 238 -1.17 5.27 -16.43
N LEU A 239 -0.91 5.66 -15.19
CA LEU A 239 -0.29 6.94 -14.88
C LEU A 239 1.12 7.06 -15.49
N GLU A 240 1.96 6.02 -15.35
CA GLU A 240 3.32 6.02 -15.92
C GLU A 240 3.32 6.19 -17.44
N ARG A 241 2.39 5.52 -18.13
CA ARG A 241 2.27 5.62 -19.60
C ARG A 241 1.66 6.94 -20.07
N GLY A 242 0.78 7.52 -19.26
CA GLY A 242 0.02 8.71 -19.62
C GLY A 242 0.75 10.03 -19.34
N THR A 243 1.88 10.01 -18.62
CA THR A 243 2.58 11.24 -18.26
C THR A 243 4.09 11.16 -18.44
N ARG A 244 4.71 12.30 -18.69
CA ARG A 244 6.17 12.48 -18.70
C ARG A 244 6.73 13.03 -17.36
N HIS A 245 5.84 13.29 -16.40
CA HIS A 245 6.22 13.81 -15.09
C HIS A 245 6.86 12.71 -14.22
N SER A 246 7.74 13.10 -13.31
CA SER A 246 8.25 12.18 -12.30
C SER A 246 7.25 12.05 -11.17
N ILE A 247 6.62 10.87 -11.04
CA ILE A 247 5.61 10.62 -10.02
C ILE A 247 6.23 9.84 -8.85
N SER A 248 6.06 10.38 -7.65
CA SER A 248 6.32 9.71 -6.38
C SER A 248 5.00 9.37 -5.69
N ILE A 249 4.88 8.17 -5.17
CA ILE A 249 3.68 7.70 -4.46
C ILE A 249 3.89 7.80 -2.97
N MET A 250 2.94 8.39 -2.26
CA MET A 250 2.98 8.50 -0.81
C MET A 250 2.76 7.14 -0.15
N GLN A 251 3.50 6.87 0.90
CA GLN A 251 3.41 5.69 1.74
C GLN A 251 2.55 5.95 2.99
N SER A 252 2.15 4.87 3.64
CA SER A 252 1.39 4.86 4.90
C SER A 252 2.09 5.58 6.05
N ASN A 253 3.42 5.63 6.04
CA ASN A 253 4.23 6.36 7.05
C ASN A 253 4.56 7.81 6.67
N GLY A 254 3.91 8.36 5.64
CA GLY A 254 4.18 9.72 5.17
C GLY A 254 5.44 9.88 4.30
N GLY A 255 6.21 8.81 4.10
CA GLY A 255 7.34 8.79 3.15
C GLY A 255 6.89 8.62 1.70
N PHE A 256 7.87 8.55 0.78
CA PHE A 256 7.62 8.40 -0.66
C PHE A 256 8.32 7.20 -1.25
N MET A 257 7.75 6.68 -2.33
CA MET A 257 8.36 5.63 -3.14
C MET A 257 8.06 5.85 -4.62
N THR A 258 8.89 5.25 -5.48
CA THR A 258 8.65 5.27 -6.92
C THR A 258 7.39 4.47 -7.25
N THR A 259 6.74 4.80 -8.38
CA THR A 259 5.60 4.04 -8.92
C THR A 259 5.93 2.56 -9.07
N LYS A 260 7.13 2.22 -9.56
CA LYS A 260 7.62 0.84 -9.69
C LYS A 260 7.61 0.10 -8.34
N LYS A 261 8.05 0.76 -7.26
CA LYS A 261 8.03 0.17 -5.90
C LYS A 261 6.60 0.05 -5.38
N ALA A 262 5.76 1.05 -5.61
CA ALA A 262 4.35 1.04 -5.20
C ALA A 262 3.55 -0.07 -5.89
N ARG A 263 3.84 -0.38 -7.14
CA ARG A 263 3.23 -1.50 -7.88
C ARG A 263 3.58 -2.86 -7.28
N ARG A 264 4.76 -3.02 -6.68
CA ARG A 264 5.18 -4.27 -6.01
C ARG A 264 4.73 -4.34 -4.54
N HIS A 265 4.72 -3.20 -3.86
CA HIS A 265 4.40 -3.08 -2.43
C HIS A 265 3.15 -2.22 -2.23
N ALA A 266 2.06 -2.61 -2.87
CA ALA A 266 0.79 -1.89 -2.83
C ALA A 266 0.25 -1.68 -1.40
N ILE A 267 0.54 -2.62 -0.49
CA ILE A 267 0.17 -2.53 0.93
C ILE A 267 0.72 -1.25 1.60
N ARG A 268 1.87 -0.75 1.19
CA ARG A 268 2.48 0.48 1.72
C ARG A 268 1.76 1.76 1.30
N THR A 269 0.77 1.67 0.40
CA THR A 269 -0.07 2.81 -0.02
C THR A 269 -1.40 2.87 0.72
N VAL A 270 -1.73 1.83 1.48
CA VAL A 270 -2.98 1.78 2.27
C VAL A 270 -2.89 2.81 3.39
N LEU A 271 -3.93 3.62 3.57
CA LEU A 271 -3.97 4.76 4.50
C LEU A 271 -2.94 5.89 4.20
N SER A 272 -2.41 5.97 2.98
CA SER A 272 -1.48 7.06 2.62
C SER A 272 -2.13 8.45 2.62
N GLY A 273 -3.45 8.55 2.41
CA GLY A 273 -4.20 9.81 2.51
C GLY A 273 -4.16 10.39 3.93
N PRO A 274 -4.61 9.66 4.97
CA PRO A 274 -4.46 10.07 6.37
C PRO A 274 -3.02 10.43 6.75
N ALA A 275 -2.03 9.61 6.37
CA ALA A 275 -0.62 9.89 6.62
C ALA A 275 -0.17 11.24 6.03
N GLY A 276 -0.59 11.53 4.80
CA GLY A 276 -0.38 12.84 4.18
C GLY A 276 -0.99 13.96 5.00
N GLY A 277 -2.23 13.80 5.47
CA GLY A 277 -2.92 14.76 6.34
C GLY A 277 -2.12 15.10 7.60
N VAL A 278 -1.57 14.06 8.26
CA VAL A 278 -0.72 14.23 9.47
C VAL A 278 0.55 15.02 9.18
N VAL A 279 1.30 14.61 8.14
CA VAL A 279 2.55 15.29 7.76
C VAL A 279 2.32 16.78 7.49
N GLY A 280 1.25 17.10 6.79
CA GLY A 280 1.01 18.49 6.48
C GLY A 280 0.38 19.30 7.59
N ALA A 281 -0.43 18.71 8.43
CA ALA A 281 -0.89 19.39 9.63
C ALA A 281 0.31 19.77 10.49
N LEU A 282 1.27 18.88 10.65
CA LEU A 282 2.49 19.12 11.42
C LEU A 282 3.36 20.22 10.79
N GLU A 283 3.58 20.18 9.46
CA GLU A 283 4.38 21.19 8.79
C GLU A 283 3.71 22.57 8.82
N THR A 284 2.38 22.63 8.63
CA THR A 284 1.63 23.90 8.76
C THR A 284 1.72 24.46 10.17
N ALA A 285 1.64 23.59 11.18
CA ALA A 285 1.78 24.00 12.57
C ALA A 285 3.19 24.53 12.87
N ARG A 286 4.22 23.85 12.36
CA ARG A 286 5.62 24.26 12.50
C ARG A 286 5.88 25.63 11.91
N LEU A 287 5.35 25.91 10.72
CA LEU A 287 5.41 27.23 10.08
C LEU A 287 4.67 28.30 10.88
N SER A 288 3.69 27.91 11.69
CA SER A 288 2.93 28.78 12.57
C SER A 288 3.50 28.86 14.00
N GLY A 289 4.66 28.24 14.28
CA GLY A 289 5.33 28.28 15.56
C GLY A 289 4.84 27.24 16.59
N PHE A 290 4.06 26.22 16.16
CA PHE A 290 3.55 25.18 17.04
C PHE A 290 4.26 23.84 16.76
N SER A 291 4.69 23.13 17.84
CA SER A 291 5.29 21.79 17.72
C SER A 291 4.35 20.67 18.17
N ARG A 292 3.41 20.96 19.05
CA ARG A 292 2.41 20.00 19.54
C ARG A 292 1.05 20.32 18.98
N ILE A 293 0.45 19.35 18.29
CA ILE A 293 -0.84 19.51 17.62
C ILE A 293 -1.73 18.30 17.81
N LEU A 294 -3.04 18.57 17.84
CA LEU A 294 -4.09 17.61 17.61
C LEU A 294 -4.64 17.86 16.19
N GLY A 295 -4.39 16.93 15.27
CA GLY A 295 -4.95 16.97 13.94
C GLY A 295 -6.34 16.34 13.94
N PHE A 296 -7.32 17.01 13.33
CA PHE A 296 -8.68 16.53 13.17
C PHE A 296 -9.08 16.66 11.70
N ASP A 297 -9.20 15.52 11.02
CA ASP A 297 -9.55 15.44 9.61
C ASP A 297 -10.90 14.76 9.43
N MET A 298 -11.94 15.55 9.20
CA MET A 298 -13.31 15.06 9.02
C MET A 298 -13.68 15.08 7.53
N GLY A 299 -13.80 13.88 6.96
CA GLY A 299 -14.33 13.64 5.62
C GLY A 299 -15.86 13.47 5.62
N GLY A 300 -16.40 13.09 4.46
CA GLY A 300 -17.82 12.76 4.33
C GLY A 300 -18.22 11.38 4.90
N THR A 301 -17.26 10.49 5.08
CA THR A 301 -17.46 9.08 5.48
C THR A 301 -16.67 8.66 6.72
N SER A 302 -15.56 9.34 7.01
CA SER A 302 -14.66 9.00 8.13
C SER A 302 -14.09 10.25 8.77
N THR A 303 -13.63 10.09 9.99
CA THR A 303 -12.90 11.13 10.73
C THR A 303 -11.60 10.53 11.23
N ASP A 304 -10.49 11.17 10.86
CA ASP A 304 -9.15 10.78 11.30
C ASP A 304 -8.65 11.78 12.35
N VAL A 305 -8.17 11.27 13.47
CA VAL A 305 -7.61 12.07 14.57
C VAL A 305 -6.15 11.68 14.75
N SER A 306 -5.28 12.67 14.82
CA SER A 306 -3.84 12.47 14.99
C SER A 306 -3.27 13.36 16.08
N LEU A 307 -2.38 12.81 16.89
CA LEU A 307 -1.63 13.53 17.92
C LEU A 307 -0.15 13.54 17.53
N CYS A 308 0.41 14.74 17.37
CA CYS A 308 1.83 14.92 17.08
C CYS A 308 2.51 15.77 18.15
N ASP A 309 3.67 15.31 18.60
CA ASP A 309 4.54 16.01 19.53
C ASP A 309 5.92 16.26 18.87
N GLY A 310 5.95 17.25 17.97
CA GLY A 310 7.13 17.62 17.20
C GLY A 310 7.42 16.72 15.98
N HIS A 311 6.96 15.49 15.97
CA HIS A 311 7.12 14.53 14.88
C HIS A 311 5.94 13.54 14.81
N PRO A 312 5.66 12.95 13.64
CA PRO A 312 4.68 11.88 13.54
C PRO A 312 5.19 10.66 14.32
N ARG A 313 4.30 9.95 14.99
CA ARG A 313 4.63 8.64 15.59
C ARG A 313 4.32 7.56 14.59
N GLU A 314 5.32 6.73 14.30
CA GLU A 314 5.16 5.57 13.43
C GLU A 314 4.85 4.32 14.25
N THR A 315 4.02 3.45 13.69
CA THR A 315 3.81 2.08 14.18
C THR A 315 4.18 1.07 13.10
N MET A 316 4.71 -0.07 13.53
CA MET A 316 5.00 -1.19 12.64
C MET A 316 3.81 -2.15 12.51
N GLU A 317 2.81 -2.00 13.34
CA GLU A 317 1.63 -2.87 13.37
C GLU A 317 0.36 -2.03 13.39
N ALA A 318 -0.56 -2.34 12.51
CA ALA A 318 -1.91 -1.79 12.51
C ALA A 318 -2.93 -2.87 12.15
N ALA A 319 -4.19 -2.61 12.45
CA ALA A 319 -5.31 -3.42 11.95
C ALA A 319 -6.15 -2.57 11.01
N ILE A 320 -6.33 -3.02 9.78
CA ILE A 320 -7.18 -2.37 8.79
C ILE A 320 -8.38 -3.28 8.56
N ASP A 321 -9.58 -2.81 8.88
CA ASP A 321 -10.82 -3.61 8.85
C ASP A 321 -10.67 -4.96 9.61
N GLY A 322 -9.96 -4.91 10.74
CA GLY A 322 -9.68 -6.09 11.55
C GLY A 322 -8.58 -7.02 11.02
N PHE A 323 -7.97 -6.74 9.86
CA PHE A 323 -6.82 -7.49 9.37
C PHE A 323 -5.52 -6.90 9.90
N PRO A 324 -4.66 -7.71 10.52
CA PRO A 324 -3.35 -7.21 10.93
C PRO A 324 -2.49 -6.94 9.70
N VAL A 325 -1.85 -5.81 9.73
CA VAL A 325 -0.89 -5.36 8.72
C VAL A 325 0.40 -4.96 9.42
N ARG A 326 1.52 -5.42 8.89
CA ARG A 326 2.84 -5.14 9.43
C ARG A 326 3.68 -4.42 8.38
N VAL A 327 3.47 -3.13 8.32
CA VAL A 327 4.26 -2.17 7.53
C VAL A 327 4.35 -0.86 8.31
N PRO A 328 5.38 -0.04 8.10
CA PRO A 328 5.46 1.28 8.74
C PRO A 328 4.26 2.16 8.37
N MET A 329 3.57 2.68 9.39
CA MET A 329 2.40 3.56 9.25
C MET A 329 2.50 4.74 10.21
#